data_864e4073e6e60a981f4b7bc1c441b94b
#
_entry.id   864e4073e6e60a981f4b7bc1c441b94b
#
_cell.length_a   1.000
_cell.length_b   1.000
_cell.length_c   1.000
_cell.angle_alpha   90.00
_cell.angle_beta   90.00
_cell.angle_gamma   90.00
#
_symmetry.space_group_name_H-M   'P 1'
#
loop_
_entity.id
_entity.type
_entity.pdbx_description
1 polymer ?
#
loop_
_entity_poly.entity_id
_entity_poly.type
_entity_poly.pdbx_seq_one_letter_code
_entity_poly.pdbx_strand_id
1 'polypeptide(L)'
;MNRVDGRLTADLDPFDHGPQDECGVIGIYAPGEDVSKLVYFGMYALQHRGQESAGMAVSNGRRTMVFKDMGLVSQVFDEATLNSLAGHLAIGHTRYSTTGSSVWDNAQPTFRSMPDGGGLALAHNGNLTNADELEQLIAQRNPEGTVPHKERMDSSNDTSLVTALMATYDGSVEQVAAQVLPRLRGAFSLVLMDDNTLYAARDPQLPLIHIS
;
A
#
# COMPACT_ATOMS: atom_id res chain seq x y z
N MET A 1 35.66 20.74 -33.84
CA MET A 1 35.35 19.28 -33.95
C MET A 1 34.57 18.93 -32.68
N ASN A 2 33.25 19.02 -32.74
CA ASN A 2 32.39 18.66 -31.63
C ASN A 2 32.22 17.14 -31.60
N ARG A 3 32.66 16.49 -30.54
CA ARG A 3 32.33 15.08 -30.29
C ARG A 3 30.88 15.03 -29.86
N VAL A 4 30.04 14.48 -30.70
CA VAL A 4 28.70 14.02 -30.30
C VAL A 4 28.92 12.69 -29.59
N ASP A 5 28.86 12.70 -28.25
CA ASP A 5 29.10 11.52 -27.42
C ASP A 5 27.85 10.66 -27.21
N GLY A 6 26.77 10.93 -27.96
CA GLY A 6 25.53 10.15 -27.90
C GLY A 6 24.72 10.32 -26.59
N ARG A 7 25.15 11.19 -25.70
CA ARG A 7 24.33 11.57 -24.55
C ARG A 7 23.31 12.60 -25.02
N LEU A 8 22.05 12.27 -24.87
CA LEU A 8 20.97 13.24 -24.94
C LEU A 8 21.19 14.20 -23.76
N THR A 9 21.87 15.32 -24.01
CA THR A 9 21.74 16.48 -23.18
C THR A 9 20.39 17.11 -23.50
N ALA A 10 19.29 16.45 -23.04
CA ALA A 10 18.10 17.21 -22.77
C ALA A 10 18.52 18.28 -21.77
N ASP A 11 18.19 19.55 -22.03
CA ASP A 11 18.23 20.60 -21.03
C ASP A 11 17.37 20.10 -19.87
N LEU A 12 18.02 19.44 -18.90
CA LEU A 12 17.36 19.04 -17.66
C LEU A 12 16.94 20.35 -17.03
N ASP A 13 15.63 20.54 -16.95
CA ASP A 13 15.05 21.59 -16.10
C ASP A 13 15.74 21.44 -14.74
N PRO A 14 16.44 22.46 -14.21
CA PRO A 14 17.07 22.40 -12.90
C PRO A 14 16.07 22.06 -11.77
N PHE A 15 14.77 22.06 -12.07
CA PHE A 15 13.68 21.61 -11.21
C PHE A 15 13.10 20.24 -11.60
N ASP A 16 13.58 19.63 -12.70
CA ASP A 16 13.29 18.23 -13.01
C ASP A 16 14.09 17.36 -12.03
N HIS A 17 13.51 17.17 -10.87
CA HIS A 17 13.90 16.08 -9.99
C HIS A 17 13.54 14.80 -10.74
N GLY A 18 14.48 14.17 -11.45
CA GLY A 18 14.28 12.89 -12.13
C GLY A 18 13.46 11.90 -11.30
N PRO A 19 13.13 10.69 -11.79
CA PRO A 19 12.22 9.77 -11.11
C PRO A 19 12.58 9.68 -9.64
N GLN A 20 11.75 10.25 -8.78
CA GLN A 20 11.97 10.19 -7.33
C GLN A 20 11.69 8.75 -6.91
N ASP A 21 12.52 8.23 -6.00
CA ASP A 21 12.27 6.95 -5.37
C ASP A 21 10.89 7.00 -4.71
N GLU A 22 9.96 6.19 -5.21
CA GLU A 22 8.60 6.09 -4.73
C GLU A 22 8.38 4.69 -4.19
N CYS A 23 7.45 4.54 -3.24
CA CYS A 23 7.07 3.25 -2.69
C CYS A 23 6.76 2.21 -3.79
N GLY A 24 7.00 0.93 -3.52
CA GLY A 24 6.58 -0.18 -4.36
C GLY A 24 5.34 -0.86 -3.81
N VAL A 25 4.34 -1.14 -4.67
CA VAL A 25 3.15 -1.93 -4.33
C VAL A 25 3.02 -3.10 -5.28
N ILE A 26 2.58 -4.24 -4.77
CA ILE A 26 2.35 -5.45 -5.55
C ILE A 26 1.14 -6.21 -5.01
N GLY A 27 0.38 -6.85 -5.90
CA GLY A 27 -0.70 -7.75 -5.53
C GLY A 27 -0.67 -9.00 -6.41
N ILE A 28 -0.88 -10.17 -5.80
CA ILE A 28 -0.87 -11.48 -6.48
C ILE A 28 -2.06 -12.31 -6.02
N TYR A 29 -2.80 -12.84 -6.97
CA TYR A 29 -3.80 -13.88 -6.78
C TYR A 29 -3.37 -15.11 -7.58
N ALA A 30 -3.01 -16.19 -6.90
CA ALA A 30 -2.49 -17.40 -7.53
C ALA A 30 -2.92 -18.66 -6.72
N PRO A 31 -4.14 -19.17 -6.95
CA PRO A 31 -4.59 -20.40 -6.31
C PRO A 31 -3.69 -21.59 -6.65
N GLY A 32 -3.24 -22.29 -5.61
CA GLY A 32 -2.35 -23.46 -5.76
C GLY A 32 -0.85 -23.13 -5.72
N GLU A 33 -0.48 -21.84 -5.69
CA GLU A 33 0.91 -21.40 -5.59
C GLU A 33 1.24 -20.86 -4.19
N ASP A 34 2.53 -20.77 -3.88
CA ASP A 34 3.04 -20.15 -2.66
C ASP A 34 3.16 -18.64 -2.87
N VAL A 35 2.04 -17.91 -2.69
CA VAL A 35 1.98 -16.48 -3.00
C VAL A 35 2.89 -15.62 -2.14
N SER A 36 3.24 -16.05 -0.92
CA SER A 36 4.16 -15.30 -0.06
C SER A 36 5.54 -15.19 -0.69
N LYS A 37 6.04 -16.27 -1.29
CA LYS A 37 7.32 -16.26 -2.02
C LYS A 37 7.25 -15.44 -3.30
N LEU A 38 6.14 -15.52 -4.03
CA LEU A 38 5.94 -14.72 -5.24
C LEU A 38 5.94 -13.21 -4.93
N VAL A 39 5.21 -12.81 -3.88
CA VAL A 39 5.19 -11.41 -3.43
C VAL A 39 6.56 -10.99 -2.89
N TYR A 40 7.25 -11.86 -2.15
CA TYR A 40 8.63 -11.58 -1.71
C TYR A 40 9.55 -11.24 -2.87
N PHE A 41 9.58 -12.05 -3.93
CA PHE A 41 10.41 -11.77 -5.11
C PHE A 41 9.97 -10.50 -5.84
N GLY A 42 8.67 -10.24 -5.91
CA GLY A 42 8.14 -9.00 -6.48
C GLY A 42 8.55 -7.77 -5.67
N MET A 43 8.45 -7.82 -4.34
CA MET A 43 8.93 -6.75 -3.48
C MET A 43 10.45 -6.58 -3.55
N TYR A 44 11.20 -7.68 -3.64
CA TYR A 44 12.65 -7.64 -3.83
C TYR A 44 13.04 -6.93 -5.13
N ALA A 45 12.32 -7.18 -6.22
CA ALA A 45 12.51 -6.48 -7.48
C ALA A 45 12.16 -4.98 -7.37
N LEU A 46 11.20 -4.62 -6.51
CA LEU A 46 10.79 -3.24 -6.23
C LEU A 46 11.64 -2.57 -5.13
N GLN A 47 12.62 -3.26 -4.54
CA GLN A 47 13.40 -2.78 -3.39
C GLN A 47 14.12 -1.45 -3.65
N HIS A 48 14.51 -1.18 -4.92
CA HIS A 48 15.12 0.11 -5.30
C HIS A 48 14.17 1.30 -5.13
N ARG A 49 12.84 1.05 -5.03
CA ARG A 49 11.81 2.07 -4.82
C ARG A 49 11.51 2.30 -3.32
N GLY A 50 11.88 1.38 -2.43
CA GLY A 50 11.62 1.53 -0.99
C GLY A 50 12.54 0.67 -0.14
N GLN A 51 13.33 1.32 0.72
CA GLN A 51 14.38 0.67 1.52
C GLN A 51 14.19 0.83 3.03
N GLU A 52 13.07 1.41 3.45
CA GLU A 52 12.83 1.80 4.83
C GLU A 52 12.05 0.75 5.61
N SER A 53 10.99 0.23 5.01
CA SER A 53 10.22 -0.87 5.56
C SER A 53 9.66 -1.76 4.46
N ALA A 54 9.36 -2.99 4.80
CA ALA A 54 8.69 -3.95 3.94
C ALA A 54 7.56 -4.64 4.69
N GLY A 55 6.49 -4.97 3.98
CA GLY A 55 5.37 -5.69 4.58
C GLY A 55 4.53 -6.42 3.56
N MET A 56 3.82 -7.42 4.04
CA MET A 56 2.97 -8.29 3.24
C MET A 56 1.71 -8.65 4.02
N ALA A 57 0.58 -8.69 3.33
CA ALA A 57 -0.66 -9.29 3.81
C ALA A 57 -1.00 -10.48 2.92
N VAL A 58 -1.31 -11.61 3.54
CA VAL A 58 -1.61 -12.87 2.84
C VAL A 58 -2.92 -13.44 3.34
N SER A 59 -3.82 -13.81 2.43
CA SER A 59 -5.08 -14.46 2.73
C SER A 59 -5.11 -15.91 2.22
N ASN A 60 -5.67 -16.78 3.05
CA ASN A 60 -5.97 -18.16 2.67
C ASN A 60 -7.48 -18.41 2.41
N GLY A 61 -8.26 -17.32 2.26
CA GLY A 61 -9.71 -17.36 2.05
C GLY A 61 -10.55 -17.47 3.33
N ARG A 62 -9.90 -17.57 4.51
CA ARG A 62 -10.56 -17.64 5.82
C ARG A 62 -10.06 -16.58 6.78
N ARG A 63 -8.84 -16.21 6.63
CA ARG A 63 -8.17 -15.19 7.45
C ARG A 63 -7.06 -14.52 6.67
N THR A 64 -6.87 -13.26 6.94
CA THR A 64 -5.74 -12.46 6.46
C THR A 64 -4.67 -12.36 7.55
N MET A 65 -3.45 -12.67 7.19
CA MET A 65 -2.26 -12.54 8.03
C MET A 65 -1.42 -11.38 7.53
N VAL A 66 -0.94 -10.52 8.42
CA VAL A 66 -0.08 -9.38 8.06
C VAL A 66 1.23 -9.51 8.80
N PHE A 67 2.32 -9.40 8.05
CA PHE A 67 3.67 -9.28 8.59
C PHE A 67 4.38 -8.09 7.96
N LYS A 68 4.94 -7.22 8.77
CA LYS A 68 5.66 -6.04 8.32
C LYS A 68 6.68 -5.61 9.35
N ASP A 69 7.80 -5.07 8.91
CA ASP A 69 8.82 -4.52 9.79
C ASP A 69 9.67 -3.46 9.06
N MET A 70 10.50 -2.77 9.84
CA MET A 70 11.49 -1.84 9.34
C MET A 70 12.67 -2.60 8.74
N GLY A 71 13.17 -2.15 7.59
CA GLY A 71 14.31 -2.73 6.91
C GLY A 71 14.05 -3.18 5.49
N LEU A 72 15.07 -3.75 4.87
CA LEU A 72 15.00 -4.29 3.52
C LEU A 72 14.16 -5.56 3.46
N VAL A 73 13.58 -5.88 2.31
CA VAL A 73 12.77 -7.08 2.09
C VAL A 73 13.48 -8.35 2.58
N SER A 74 14.78 -8.49 2.29
CA SER A 74 15.59 -9.64 2.70
C SER A 74 15.94 -9.66 4.20
N GLN A 75 15.76 -8.55 4.90
CA GLN A 75 15.96 -8.47 6.36
C GLN A 75 14.66 -8.75 7.12
N VAL A 76 13.54 -8.31 6.53
CA VAL A 76 12.21 -8.46 7.13
C VAL A 76 11.66 -9.87 6.97
N PHE A 77 11.91 -10.50 5.82
CA PHE A 77 11.34 -11.81 5.48
C PHE A 77 12.43 -12.87 5.36
N ASP A 78 12.46 -13.78 6.30
CA ASP A 78 13.20 -15.04 6.22
C ASP A 78 12.31 -16.20 5.73
N GLU A 79 12.90 -17.36 5.50
CA GLU A 79 12.17 -18.52 5.01
C GLU A 79 11.08 -19.00 6.01
N ALA A 80 11.34 -18.91 7.30
CA ALA A 80 10.38 -19.30 8.32
C ALA A 80 9.15 -18.40 8.34
N THR A 81 9.35 -17.08 8.22
CA THR A 81 8.29 -16.08 8.10
C THR A 81 7.47 -16.33 6.84
N LEU A 82 8.11 -16.51 5.67
CA LEU A 82 7.40 -16.78 4.42
C LEU A 82 6.56 -18.06 4.49
N ASN A 83 7.10 -19.13 5.05
CA ASN A 83 6.38 -20.39 5.22
C ASN A 83 5.19 -20.27 6.18
N SER A 84 5.23 -19.33 7.13
CA SER A 84 4.10 -19.06 8.03
C SER A 84 2.94 -18.31 7.36
N LEU A 85 3.22 -17.58 6.28
CA LEU A 85 2.28 -16.75 5.53
C LEU A 85 1.66 -17.54 4.36
N ALA A 86 1.01 -18.66 4.67
CA ALA A 86 0.39 -19.52 3.66
C ALA A 86 -0.94 -18.94 3.16
N GLY A 87 -1.11 -18.88 1.84
CA GLY A 87 -2.33 -18.39 1.21
C GLY A 87 -2.26 -18.41 -0.31
N HIS A 88 -3.31 -17.92 -0.95
CA HIS A 88 -3.44 -17.87 -2.40
C HIS A 88 -3.64 -16.44 -2.93
N LEU A 89 -3.73 -15.47 -2.03
CA LEU A 89 -3.94 -14.06 -2.32
C LEU A 89 -3.02 -13.25 -1.41
N ALA A 90 -2.26 -12.33 -1.97
CA ALA A 90 -1.37 -11.48 -1.17
C ALA A 90 -1.16 -10.09 -1.80
N ILE A 91 -0.91 -9.11 -0.93
CA ILE A 91 -0.41 -7.80 -1.31
C ILE A 91 0.89 -7.52 -0.56
N GLY A 92 1.80 -6.78 -1.19
CA GLY A 92 3.09 -6.40 -0.62
C GLY A 92 3.39 -4.91 -0.83
N HIS A 93 4.22 -4.37 0.05
CA HIS A 93 4.65 -2.98 0.04
C HIS A 93 6.13 -2.85 0.43
N THR A 94 6.85 -1.98 -0.31
CA THR A 94 8.16 -1.48 0.07
C THR A 94 8.08 0.03 0.22
N ARG A 95 8.48 0.56 1.38
CA ARG A 95 8.31 1.97 1.72
C ARG A 95 9.56 2.78 1.47
N TYR A 96 9.36 3.94 0.85
CA TYR A 96 10.27 5.07 0.86
C TYR A 96 9.53 6.27 1.48
N SER A 97 10.05 6.88 2.54
CA SER A 97 9.37 8.00 3.17
C SER A 97 9.66 9.29 2.43
N THR A 98 8.66 9.80 1.75
CA THR A 98 8.63 11.18 1.25
C THR A 98 8.06 12.13 2.30
N THR A 99 7.14 11.64 3.13
CA THR A 99 6.48 12.36 4.22
C THR A 99 6.23 11.42 5.40
N GLY A 100 6.37 11.93 6.62
CA GLY A 100 6.16 11.18 7.86
C GLY A 100 7.43 10.53 8.41
N SER A 101 7.40 10.18 9.70
CA SER A 101 8.53 9.54 10.38
C SER A 101 8.71 8.09 9.94
N SER A 102 9.99 7.66 9.94
CA SER A 102 10.39 6.28 9.70
C SER A 102 10.14 5.45 10.96
N VAL A 103 8.87 5.07 11.16
CA VAL A 103 8.42 4.28 12.31
C VAL A 103 7.60 3.08 11.85
N TRP A 104 7.58 2.03 12.67
CA TRP A 104 6.87 0.79 12.37
C TRP A 104 5.37 1.00 12.09
N ASP A 105 4.72 1.94 12.79
CA ASP A 105 3.30 2.26 12.61
C ASP A 105 2.97 2.73 11.17
N ASN A 106 3.96 3.29 10.47
CA ASN A 106 3.84 3.74 9.08
C ASN A 106 4.18 2.64 8.06
N ALA A 107 4.67 1.48 8.48
CA ALA A 107 4.88 0.36 7.58
C ALA A 107 3.55 -0.18 7.07
N GLN A 108 3.53 -0.58 5.80
CA GLN A 108 2.35 -1.09 5.12
C GLN A 108 2.55 -2.58 4.75
N PRO A 109 1.47 -3.35 4.47
CA PRO A 109 0.07 -2.94 4.37
C PRO A 109 -0.56 -2.54 5.72
N THR A 110 -1.59 -1.69 5.65
CA THR A 110 -2.50 -1.45 6.77
C THR A 110 -3.61 -2.51 6.76
N PHE A 111 -4.15 -2.82 7.94
CA PHE A 111 -5.21 -3.82 8.09
C PHE A 111 -6.31 -3.31 9.04
N ARG A 112 -7.57 -3.60 8.68
CA ARG A 112 -8.74 -3.37 9.55
C ARG A 112 -9.75 -4.51 9.35
N SER A 113 -10.48 -4.80 10.44
CA SER A 113 -11.69 -5.61 10.32
C SER A 113 -12.83 -4.76 9.77
N MET A 114 -13.58 -5.32 8.86
CA MET A 114 -14.77 -4.70 8.31
C MET A 114 -16.00 -5.02 9.20
N PRO A 115 -17.06 -4.20 9.15
CA PRO A 115 -18.27 -4.43 9.95
C PRO A 115 -18.95 -5.78 9.69
N ASP A 116 -18.81 -6.35 8.49
CA ASP A 116 -19.31 -7.67 8.13
C ASP A 116 -18.49 -8.85 8.68
N GLY A 117 -17.39 -8.54 9.39
CA GLY A 117 -16.48 -9.51 10.00
C GLY A 117 -15.34 -9.96 9.07
N GLY A 118 -15.28 -9.47 7.84
CA GLY A 118 -14.16 -9.68 6.92
C GLY A 118 -12.93 -8.85 7.27
N GLY A 119 -11.82 -9.14 6.61
CA GLY A 119 -10.58 -8.36 6.69
C GLY A 119 -10.42 -7.43 5.47
N LEU A 120 -9.86 -6.24 5.69
CA LEU A 120 -9.39 -5.35 4.64
C LEU A 120 -7.91 -5.07 4.85
N ALA A 121 -7.07 -5.47 3.90
CA ALA A 121 -5.68 -5.05 3.83
C ALA A 121 -5.48 -4.09 2.66
N LEU A 122 -4.67 -3.03 2.86
CA LEU A 122 -4.45 -1.99 1.86
C LEU A 122 -2.99 -1.56 1.86
N ALA A 123 -2.41 -1.44 0.66
CA ALA A 123 -1.10 -0.85 0.41
C ALA A 123 -1.24 0.29 -0.61
N HIS A 124 -0.51 1.37 -0.37
CA HIS A 124 -0.61 2.64 -1.08
C HIS A 124 0.77 3.13 -1.51
N ASN A 125 0.88 3.51 -2.76
CA ASN A 125 1.97 4.34 -3.27
C ASN A 125 1.38 5.66 -3.75
N GLY A 126 1.86 6.78 -3.20
CA GLY A 126 1.43 8.12 -3.54
C GLY A 126 1.26 9.03 -2.33
N ASN A 127 0.57 10.13 -2.52
CA ASN A 127 0.30 11.12 -1.48
C ASN A 127 -1.11 11.70 -1.67
N LEU A 128 -1.89 11.72 -0.59
CA LEU A 128 -3.22 12.33 -0.58
C LEU A 128 -3.13 13.77 -0.08
N THR A 129 -3.87 14.65 -0.74
CA THR A 129 -3.86 16.09 -0.43
C THR A 129 -5.03 16.51 0.46
N ASN A 130 -5.96 15.61 0.77
CA ASN A 130 -7.16 15.89 1.54
C ASN A 130 -7.31 15.06 2.81
N ALA A 131 -6.21 14.75 3.49
CA ALA A 131 -6.19 13.98 4.72
C ALA A 131 -7.16 14.52 5.79
N ASP A 132 -7.18 15.84 6.00
CA ASP A 132 -8.08 16.49 6.97
C ASP A 132 -9.58 16.25 6.67
N GLU A 133 -9.96 16.26 5.37
CA GLU A 133 -11.34 15.95 4.96
C GLU A 133 -11.69 14.49 5.27
N LEU A 134 -10.75 13.57 5.04
CA LEU A 134 -10.94 12.14 5.36
C LEU A 134 -11.06 11.90 6.86
N GLU A 135 -10.24 12.58 7.68
CA GLU A 135 -10.36 12.53 9.15
C GLU A 135 -11.74 13.01 9.63
N GLN A 136 -12.22 14.12 9.08
CA GLN A 136 -13.55 14.63 9.42
C GLN A 136 -14.66 13.64 9.04
N LEU A 137 -14.55 12.99 7.87
CA LEU A 137 -15.50 11.97 7.44
C LEU A 137 -15.48 10.75 8.38
N ILE A 138 -14.29 10.30 8.82
CA ILE A 138 -14.18 9.22 9.79
C ILE A 138 -14.87 9.62 11.10
N ALA A 139 -14.59 10.81 11.63
CA ALA A 139 -15.19 11.29 12.87
C ALA A 139 -16.73 11.38 12.79
N GLN A 140 -17.28 11.83 11.66
CA GLN A 140 -18.72 11.92 11.43
C GLN A 140 -19.39 10.53 11.36
N ARG A 141 -18.72 9.56 10.73
CA ARG A 141 -19.24 8.20 10.55
C ARG A 141 -19.01 7.28 11.73
N ASN A 142 -18.06 7.61 12.59
CA ASN A 142 -17.60 6.84 13.72
C ASN A 142 -17.67 7.67 15.03
N PRO A 143 -18.83 8.22 15.40
CA PRO A 143 -18.96 9.11 16.56
C PRO A 143 -18.63 8.41 17.89
N GLU A 144 -18.78 7.09 17.94
CA GLU A 144 -18.49 6.28 19.13
C GLU A 144 -17.02 5.84 19.21
N GLY A 145 -16.21 6.14 18.16
CA GLY A 145 -14.79 5.75 18.13
C GLY A 145 -14.54 4.24 18.03
N THR A 146 -15.51 3.47 17.54
CA THR A 146 -15.42 2.01 17.44
C THR A 146 -14.41 1.55 16.39
N VAL A 147 -14.14 2.40 15.38
CA VAL A 147 -13.05 2.21 14.43
C VAL A 147 -11.89 3.11 14.85
N PRO A 148 -10.82 2.57 15.43
CA PRO A 148 -9.67 3.37 15.82
C PRO A 148 -8.98 3.96 14.58
N HIS A 149 -8.86 5.27 14.52
CA HIS A 149 -8.13 5.97 13.44
C HIS A 149 -6.92 6.75 13.95
N LYS A 150 -6.86 6.95 15.28
CA LYS A 150 -5.75 7.61 15.99
C LYS A 150 -5.24 6.73 17.11
N GLU A 151 -4.83 5.51 16.82
CA GLU A 151 -4.28 4.64 17.86
C GLU A 151 -2.93 5.14 18.41
N ARG A 152 -2.22 6.00 17.65
CA ARG A 152 -1.07 6.77 18.14
C ARG A 152 -0.94 8.05 17.33
N MET A 153 -0.63 9.15 18.01
CA MET A 153 -0.52 10.49 17.42
C MET A 153 0.61 10.66 16.39
N ASP A 154 1.36 9.61 16.09
CA ASP A 154 2.53 9.64 15.20
C ASP A 154 2.30 8.98 13.83
N SER A 155 1.16 8.34 13.56
CA SER A 155 0.87 7.80 12.24
C SER A 155 0.25 8.88 11.35
N SER A 156 1.09 9.62 10.66
CA SER A 156 0.70 10.53 9.56
C SER A 156 0.55 9.79 8.23
N ASN A 157 0.02 8.57 8.26
CA ASN A 157 -0.02 7.70 7.09
C ASN A 157 -1.39 7.76 6.41
N ASP A 158 -1.44 8.37 5.23
CA ASP A 158 -2.63 8.44 4.36
C ASP A 158 -3.32 7.09 4.20
N THR A 159 -2.55 6.01 4.12
CA THR A 159 -3.03 4.64 3.99
C THR A 159 -3.90 4.22 5.18
N SER A 160 -3.50 4.57 6.40
CA SER A 160 -4.26 4.28 7.61
C SER A 160 -5.59 5.02 7.63
N LEU A 161 -5.63 6.26 7.12
CA LEU A 161 -6.87 7.04 7.00
C LEU A 161 -7.82 6.40 5.99
N VAL A 162 -7.34 6.00 4.81
CA VAL A 162 -8.18 5.33 3.80
C VAL A 162 -8.74 4.04 4.36
N THR A 163 -7.90 3.21 4.97
CA THR A 163 -8.32 1.92 5.54
C THR A 163 -9.33 2.11 6.69
N ALA A 164 -9.10 3.10 7.57
CA ALA A 164 -10.03 3.44 8.64
C ALA A 164 -11.36 3.96 8.11
N LEU A 165 -11.33 4.84 7.10
CA LEU A 165 -12.55 5.35 6.48
C LEU A 165 -13.36 4.21 5.85
N MET A 166 -12.73 3.32 5.10
CA MET A 166 -13.40 2.15 4.52
C MET A 166 -14.06 1.28 5.59
N ALA A 167 -13.40 1.05 6.73
CA ALA A 167 -13.93 0.27 7.83
C ALA A 167 -15.13 0.94 8.56
N THR A 168 -15.47 2.19 8.25
CA THR A 168 -16.70 2.85 8.76
C THR A 168 -17.93 2.64 7.88
N TYR A 169 -17.80 1.93 6.75
CA TYR A 169 -18.89 1.67 5.83
C TYR A 169 -19.34 0.22 5.90
N ASP A 170 -20.65 0.00 5.77
CA ASP A 170 -21.23 -1.33 5.63
C ASP A 170 -21.18 -1.78 4.17
N GLY A 171 -21.03 -3.08 3.95
CA GLY A 171 -21.02 -3.71 2.62
C GLY A 171 -19.70 -4.39 2.28
N SER A 172 -19.66 -5.02 1.11
CA SER A 172 -18.43 -5.65 0.60
C SER A 172 -17.34 -4.62 0.33
N VAL A 173 -16.07 -5.05 0.34
CA VAL A 173 -14.93 -4.17 0.02
C VAL A 173 -15.11 -3.47 -1.33
N GLU A 174 -15.67 -4.15 -2.34
CA GLU A 174 -15.99 -3.55 -3.64
C GLU A 174 -16.98 -2.38 -3.53
N GLN A 175 -18.09 -2.60 -2.81
CA GLN A 175 -19.13 -1.57 -2.61
C GLN A 175 -18.59 -0.37 -1.82
N VAL A 176 -17.79 -0.65 -0.80
CA VAL A 176 -17.15 0.38 0.03
C VAL A 176 -16.09 1.15 -0.78
N ALA A 177 -15.27 0.45 -1.55
CA ALA A 177 -14.29 1.08 -2.43
C ALA A 177 -14.96 2.02 -3.44
N ALA A 178 -16.08 1.62 -4.05
CA ALA A 178 -16.84 2.46 -4.96
C ALA A 178 -17.36 3.76 -4.31
N GLN A 179 -17.55 3.78 -2.99
CA GLN A 179 -17.99 4.96 -2.24
C GLN A 179 -16.84 5.82 -1.73
N VAL A 180 -15.72 5.20 -1.36
CA VAL A 180 -14.59 5.88 -0.72
C VAL A 180 -13.58 6.40 -1.74
N LEU A 181 -13.19 5.59 -2.74
CA LEU A 181 -12.13 5.97 -3.68
C LEU A 181 -12.41 7.28 -4.44
N PRO A 182 -13.66 7.60 -4.87
CA PRO A 182 -13.94 8.88 -5.51
C PRO A 182 -13.78 10.11 -4.61
N ARG A 183 -13.61 9.91 -3.30
CA ARG A 183 -13.38 10.99 -2.31
C ARG A 183 -11.91 11.30 -2.11
N LEU A 184 -11.02 10.41 -2.55
CA LEU A 184 -9.58 10.60 -2.43
C LEU A 184 -9.12 11.66 -3.43
N ARG A 185 -8.25 12.58 -2.98
CA ARG A 185 -7.61 13.59 -3.80
C ARG A 185 -6.10 13.49 -3.67
N GLY A 186 -5.41 13.60 -4.77
CA GLY A 186 -3.96 13.47 -4.86
C GLY A 186 -3.55 12.37 -5.82
N ALA A 187 -2.27 12.10 -5.90
CA ALA A 187 -1.74 11.04 -6.74
C ALA A 187 -1.65 9.74 -5.93
N PHE A 188 -2.26 8.66 -6.42
CA PHE A 188 -2.23 7.38 -5.71
C PHE A 188 -2.31 6.17 -6.63
N SER A 189 -1.63 5.11 -6.22
CA SER A 189 -1.82 3.74 -6.67
C SER A 189 -2.08 2.87 -5.46
N LEU A 190 -3.20 2.16 -5.45
CA LEU A 190 -3.64 1.32 -4.35
C LEU A 190 -3.71 -0.13 -4.79
N VAL A 191 -3.26 -1.04 -3.94
CA VAL A 191 -3.64 -2.44 -3.97
C VAL A 191 -4.31 -2.77 -2.64
N LEU A 192 -5.47 -3.38 -2.72
CA LEU A 192 -6.23 -3.77 -1.54
C LEU A 192 -6.83 -5.15 -1.74
N MET A 193 -7.11 -5.81 -0.65
CA MET A 193 -7.73 -7.13 -0.67
C MET A 193 -8.66 -7.34 0.51
N ASP A 194 -9.70 -8.10 0.29
CA ASP A 194 -10.42 -8.83 1.34
C ASP A 194 -9.87 -10.26 1.45
N ASP A 195 -10.60 -11.13 2.12
CA ASP A 195 -10.14 -12.51 2.31
C ASP A 195 -10.09 -13.33 1.02
N ASN A 196 -10.77 -12.90 -0.07
CA ASN A 196 -10.94 -13.69 -1.29
C ASN A 196 -10.66 -12.94 -2.59
N THR A 197 -10.59 -11.60 -2.57
CA THR A 197 -10.54 -10.78 -3.77
C THR A 197 -9.41 -9.75 -3.71
N LEU A 198 -8.70 -9.61 -4.81
CA LEU A 198 -7.69 -8.57 -5.02
C LEU A 198 -8.27 -7.44 -5.85
N TYR A 199 -8.07 -6.23 -5.38
CA TYR A 199 -8.49 -5.00 -6.06
C TYR A 199 -7.28 -4.11 -6.31
N ALA A 200 -7.30 -3.39 -7.41
CA ALA A 200 -6.34 -2.34 -7.72
C ALA A 200 -7.06 -1.07 -8.16
N ALA A 201 -6.58 0.06 -7.68
CA ALA A 201 -7.12 1.37 -8.05
C ALA A 201 -5.98 2.38 -8.19
N ARG A 202 -6.18 3.38 -9.05
CA ARG A 202 -5.22 4.48 -9.21
C ARG A 202 -5.92 5.77 -9.54
N ASP A 203 -5.24 6.87 -9.28
CA ASP A 203 -5.57 8.16 -9.88
C ASP A 203 -5.31 8.10 -11.40
N PRO A 204 -6.23 8.57 -12.26
CA PRO A 204 -6.07 8.58 -13.71
C PRO A 204 -4.89 9.42 -14.20
N GLN A 205 -4.33 10.32 -13.39
CA GLN A 205 -3.19 11.16 -13.74
C GLN A 205 -1.83 10.47 -13.55
N LEU A 206 -1.76 9.36 -12.80
CA LEU A 206 -0.52 8.61 -12.63
C LEU A 206 -0.27 7.67 -13.81
N PRO A 207 0.93 7.67 -14.42
CA PRO A 207 1.29 6.69 -15.43
C PRO A 207 1.31 5.29 -14.81
N LEU A 208 0.68 4.31 -15.46
CA LEU A 208 0.87 2.90 -15.14
C LEU A 208 2.18 2.44 -15.75
N ILE A 209 3.11 2.01 -14.91
CA ILE A 209 4.19 1.14 -15.37
C ILE A 209 3.61 -0.28 -15.35
N HIS A 210 3.25 -0.79 -16.53
CA HIS A 210 2.86 -2.18 -16.69
C HIS A 210 4.14 -2.98 -16.93
N ILE A 211 4.46 -3.88 -16.01
CA ILE A 211 5.50 -4.89 -16.21
C ILE A 211 4.78 -6.19 -16.57
N SER A 212 4.80 -6.54 -17.84
CA SER A 212 4.32 -7.83 -18.35
C SER A 212 5.45 -8.84 -18.37
#